data_6cb4e5884f294f1d70253ec4ef401b13
#
_entry.id   6cb4e5884f294f1d70253ec4ef401b13
#
_cell.length_a   1.000
_cell.length_b   1.000
_cell.length_c   1.000
_cell.angle_alpha   90.00
_cell.angle_beta   90.00
_cell.angle_gamma   90.00
#
_symmetry.space_group_name_H-M   'P 1'
#
loop_
_entity.id
_entity.type
_entity.pdbx_description
1 polymer ?
#
loop_
_entity_poly.entity_id
_entity_poly.type
_entity_poly.pdbx_seq_one_letter_code
_entity_poly.pdbx_strand_id
1 'polypeptide(L)'
;MKIVLVGVALLAFAGGASLKELNVSQPERDVLSGRVIFSTICIRCHGIDGKGDGQMKFTPPVADLTSPAVQGKLDARLFKSVHDGKPNTAMGAWREALTDDEIWDALTYVRTLAPQQNDGMGSGLR
;
A
#
# COMPACT_ATOMS: atom_id res chain seq x y z
N MET A 1 65.33 40.37 26.13
CA MET A 1 64.42 39.24 26.34
C MET A 1 63.33 39.34 25.30
N LYS A 2 63.38 38.55 24.21
CA LYS A 2 62.44 38.62 23.08
C LYS A 2 61.40 37.56 23.28
N ILE A 3 60.15 37.97 23.47
CA ILE A 3 59.02 37.05 23.59
C ILE A 3 58.52 36.78 22.18
N VAL A 4 58.67 35.51 21.73
CA VAL A 4 58.14 35.02 20.45
C VAL A 4 56.72 34.53 20.73
N LEU A 5 55.74 35.24 20.23
CA LEU A 5 54.34 34.81 20.23
C LEU A 5 54.14 33.81 19.10
N VAL A 6 54.00 32.54 19.46
CA VAL A 6 53.63 31.48 18.50
C VAL A 6 52.13 31.54 18.33
N GLY A 7 51.69 32.02 17.19
CA GLY A 7 50.29 32.00 16.81
C GLY A 7 49.82 30.56 16.50
N VAL A 8 48.93 30.04 17.30
CA VAL A 8 48.23 28.78 17.01
C VAL A 8 47.10 29.06 16.04
N ALA A 9 47.29 28.70 14.79
CA ALA A 9 46.21 28.73 13.80
C ALA A 9 45.23 27.55 14.08
N LEU A 10 44.05 27.88 14.60
CA LEU A 10 42.95 26.93 14.69
C LEU A 10 42.39 26.70 13.28
N LEU A 11 42.78 25.59 12.66
CA LEU A 11 42.09 25.06 11.48
C LEU A 11 40.73 24.48 11.91
N ALA A 12 39.67 25.25 11.68
CA ALA A 12 38.31 24.75 11.82
C ALA A 12 38.06 23.75 10.66
N PHE A 13 38.12 22.46 10.98
CA PHE A 13 37.64 21.40 10.10
C PHE A 13 36.09 21.45 10.17
N ALA A 14 35.50 22.19 9.23
CA ALA A 14 34.08 22.06 8.92
C ALA A 14 33.88 20.76 8.14
N GLY A 15 33.96 19.65 8.83
CA GLY A 15 33.52 18.35 8.33
C GLY A 15 32.01 18.34 8.30
N GLY A 16 31.43 18.81 7.23
CA GLY A 16 30.00 18.59 6.96
C GLY A 16 29.80 17.10 6.71
N ALA A 17 29.59 16.34 7.77
CA ALA A 17 29.00 15.00 7.63
C ALA A 17 27.60 15.21 7.09
N SER A 18 27.43 15.05 5.77
CA SER A 18 26.13 14.88 5.15
C SER A 18 25.54 13.63 5.79
N LEU A 19 24.64 13.84 6.75
CA LEU A 19 23.72 12.79 7.17
C LEU A 19 22.88 12.46 5.94
N LYS A 20 23.36 11.52 5.14
CA LYS A 20 22.53 10.85 4.17
C LYS A 20 21.43 10.25 5.02
N GLU A 21 20.29 10.92 5.04
CA GLU A 21 19.11 10.40 5.70
C GLU A 21 18.95 8.97 5.23
N LEU A 22 19.07 8.05 6.18
CA LEU A 22 18.64 6.69 5.98
C LEU A 22 17.14 6.81 5.71
N ASN A 23 16.82 6.97 4.43
CA ASN A 23 15.47 6.78 3.97
C ASN A 23 15.15 5.31 4.31
N VAL A 24 14.61 5.12 5.51
CA VAL A 24 13.94 3.88 5.86
C VAL A 24 12.77 3.85 4.91
N SER A 25 13.00 3.23 3.76
CA SER A 25 11.95 2.91 2.80
C SER A 25 10.82 2.33 3.63
N GLN A 26 9.70 3.03 3.67
CA GLN A 26 8.42 2.39 3.99
C GLN A 26 8.43 1.08 3.20
N PRO A 27 8.13 -0.08 3.80
CA PRO A 27 8.12 -1.32 3.05
C PRO A 27 7.36 -1.05 1.76
N GLU A 28 8.06 -1.18 0.65
CA GLU A 28 7.51 -0.88 -0.66
C GLU A 28 6.34 -1.84 -0.84
N ARG A 29 5.14 -1.29 -0.74
CA ARG A 29 3.90 -2.06 -0.88
C ARG A 29 3.95 -2.77 -2.22
N ASP A 30 4.05 -4.08 -2.17
CA ASP A 30 4.32 -4.87 -3.35
C ASP A 30 3.01 -5.33 -4.00
N VAL A 31 2.72 -4.76 -5.16
CA VAL A 31 1.56 -5.16 -5.98
C VAL A 31 1.64 -6.63 -6.38
N LEU A 32 2.85 -7.16 -6.63
CA LEU A 32 3.02 -8.56 -7.03
C LEU A 32 2.75 -9.50 -5.87
N SER A 33 3.28 -9.20 -4.68
CA SER A 33 2.95 -9.92 -3.45
C SER A 33 1.46 -9.86 -3.16
N GLY A 34 0.87 -8.68 -3.26
CA GLY A 34 -0.56 -8.47 -3.10
C GLY A 34 -1.41 -9.29 -4.08
N ARG A 35 -0.98 -9.39 -5.33
CA ARG A 35 -1.62 -10.23 -6.34
C ARG A 35 -1.58 -11.71 -5.95
N VAL A 36 -0.45 -12.20 -5.45
CA VAL A 36 -0.32 -13.60 -5.00
C VAL A 36 -1.28 -13.86 -3.85
N ILE A 37 -1.32 -12.99 -2.84
CA ILE A 37 -2.22 -13.11 -1.69
C ILE A 37 -3.68 -13.11 -2.17
N PHE A 38 -4.05 -12.15 -3.02
CA PHE A 38 -5.40 -12.05 -3.56
C PHE A 38 -5.82 -13.31 -4.30
N SER A 39 -4.96 -13.81 -5.20
CA SER A 39 -5.23 -14.99 -6.03
C SER A 39 -5.28 -16.29 -5.23
N THR A 40 -4.66 -16.32 -4.06
CA THR A 40 -4.63 -17.52 -3.21
C THR A 40 -5.79 -17.54 -2.21
N ILE A 41 -6.13 -16.38 -1.66
CA ILE A 41 -7.05 -16.27 -0.51
C ILE A 41 -8.36 -15.59 -0.93
N CYS A 42 -8.29 -14.38 -1.46
CA CYS A 42 -9.43 -13.49 -1.64
C CYS A 42 -10.35 -13.90 -2.80
N ILE A 43 -9.77 -14.49 -3.83
CA ILE A 43 -10.44 -14.86 -5.09
C ILE A 43 -11.65 -15.77 -4.88
N ARG A 44 -11.63 -16.63 -3.85
CA ARG A 44 -12.70 -17.58 -3.59
C ARG A 44 -14.06 -16.91 -3.39
N CYS A 45 -14.05 -15.75 -2.75
CA CYS A 45 -15.24 -14.96 -2.48
C CYS A 45 -15.36 -13.78 -3.44
N HIS A 46 -14.26 -13.06 -3.66
CA HIS A 46 -14.27 -11.82 -4.44
C HIS A 46 -14.20 -12.00 -5.96
N GLY A 47 -13.89 -13.23 -6.44
CA GLY A 47 -13.72 -13.50 -7.86
C GLY A 47 -12.38 -13.02 -8.42
N ILE A 48 -12.03 -13.50 -9.62
CA ILE A 48 -10.73 -13.23 -10.24
C ILE A 48 -10.53 -11.74 -10.58
N ASP A 49 -11.60 -11.05 -10.90
CA ASP A 49 -11.63 -9.63 -11.22
C ASP A 49 -12.08 -8.74 -10.06
N GLY A 50 -12.34 -9.33 -8.89
CA GLY A 50 -12.72 -8.61 -7.67
C GLY A 50 -14.17 -8.16 -7.62
N LYS A 51 -15.04 -8.61 -8.54
CA LYS A 51 -16.45 -8.16 -8.63
C LYS A 51 -17.41 -8.85 -7.66
N GLY A 52 -16.92 -9.72 -6.80
CA GLY A 52 -17.77 -10.45 -5.85
C GLY A 52 -18.46 -11.66 -6.45
N ASP A 53 -18.02 -12.11 -7.62
CA ASP A 53 -18.56 -13.25 -8.36
C ASP A 53 -17.78 -14.55 -8.14
N GLY A 54 -17.01 -14.63 -7.06
CA GLY A 54 -16.30 -15.83 -6.65
C GLY A 54 -17.19 -17.06 -6.51
N GLN A 55 -16.57 -18.21 -6.31
CA GLN A 55 -17.27 -19.49 -6.21
C GLN A 55 -18.22 -19.57 -5.01
N MET A 56 -17.88 -18.86 -3.94
CA MET A 56 -18.68 -18.85 -2.70
C MET A 56 -19.73 -17.72 -2.76
N LYS A 57 -20.96 -18.06 -2.46
CA LYS A 57 -22.08 -17.09 -2.42
C LYS A 57 -22.54 -16.88 -0.99
N PHE A 58 -22.82 -15.63 -0.65
CA PHE A 58 -23.20 -15.23 0.71
C PHE A 58 -24.39 -14.27 0.73
N THR A 59 -25.01 -14.18 1.88
CA THR A 59 -26.02 -13.16 2.20
C THR A 59 -25.59 -12.44 3.47
N PRO A 60 -25.30 -11.13 3.44
CA PRO A 60 -25.31 -10.26 2.25
C PRO A 60 -24.24 -10.65 1.22
N PRO A 61 -24.41 -10.23 -0.05
CA PRO A 61 -23.45 -10.57 -1.11
C PRO A 61 -22.07 -9.96 -0.86
N VAL A 62 -21.06 -10.61 -1.43
CA VAL A 62 -19.66 -10.14 -1.38
C VAL A 62 -19.55 -8.81 -2.12
N ALA A 63 -18.78 -7.88 -1.54
CA ALA A 63 -18.58 -6.56 -2.13
C ALA A 63 -17.81 -6.65 -3.46
N ASP A 64 -18.27 -5.87 -4.44
CA ASP A 64 -17.55 -5.57 -5.66
C ASP A 64 -16.39 -4.62 -5.33
N LEU A 65 -15.17 -5.15 -5.36
CA LEU A 65 -13.95 -4.39 -5.04
C LEU A 65 -13.59 -3.37 -6.13
N THR A 66 -14.13 -3.49 -7.32
CA THR A 66 -13.89 -2.55 -8.43
C THR A 66 -14.81 -1.34 -8.37
N SER A 67 -15.84 -1.40 -7.54
CA SER A 67 -16.88 -0.37 -7.47
C SER A 67 -16.37 0.96 -6.90
N PRO A 68 -16.94 2.10 -7.32
CA PRO A 68 -16.63 3.40 -6.72
C PRO A 68 -16.87 3.43 -5.21
N ALA A 69 -17.87 2.68 -4.74
CA ALA A 69 -18.19 2.58 -3.31
C ALA A 69 -17.06 1.96 -2.48
N VAL A 70 -16.27 1.06 -3.07
CA VAL A 70 -15.08 0.47 -2.43
C VAL A 70 -13.84 1.31 -2.74
N GLN A 71 -13.61 1.64 -4.00
CA GLN A 71 -12.41 2.35 -4.43
C GLN A 71 -12.32 3.79 -3.86
N GLY A 72 -13.43 4.41 -3.52
CA GLY A 72 -13.48 5.72 -2.88
C GLY A 72 -13.22 5.70 -1.36
N LYS A 73 -13.08 4.55 -0.73
CA LYS A 73 -12.77 4.47 0.71
C LYS A 73 -11.30 4.77 0.97
N LEU A 74 -11.04 5.33 2.15
CA LEU A 74 -9.67 5.49 2.63
C LEU A 74 -9.00 4.13 2.84
N ASP A 75 -7.69 4.05 2.56
CA ASP A 75 -6.91 2.83 2.73
C ASP A 75 -7.03 2.25 4.14
N ALA A 76 -7.00 3.10 5.17
CA ALA A 76 -7.18 2.68 6.56
C ALA A 76 -8.54 2.00 6.82
N ARG A 77 -9.59 2.40 6.10
CA ARG A 77 -10.92 1.76 6.18
C ARG A 77 -10.92 0.39 5.52
N LEU A 78 -10.24 0.26 4.40
CA LEU A 78 -10.08 -1.02 3.71
C LEU A 78 -9.21 -1.95 4.54
N PHE A 79 -8.09 -1.46 5.07
CA PHE A 79 -7.23 -2.22 5.98
C PHE A 79 -8.03 -2.78 7.15
N LYS A 80 -8.77 -1.94 7.86
CA LYS A 80 -9.60 -2.38 8.99
C LYS A 80 -10.61 -3.46 8.58
N SER A 81 -11.18 -3.36 7.38
CA SER A 81 -12.14 -4.36 6.88
C SER A 81 -11.50 -5.74 6.65
N VAL A 82 -10.23 -5.79 6.26
CA VAL A 82 -9.48 -7.05 6.10
C VAL A 82 -8.95 -7.52 7.44
N HIS A 83 -8.28 -6.65 8.18
CA HIS A 83 -7.65 -6.97 9.46
C HIS A 83 -8.66 -7.47 10.50
N ASP A 84 -9.74 -6.72 10.72
CA ASP A 84 -10.73 -7.02 11.77
C ASP A 84 -11.95 -7.79 11.24
N GLY A 85 -12.09 -7.90 9.91
CA GLY A 85 -13.31 -8.40 9.30
C GLY A 85 -14.46 -7.38 9.32
N LYS A 86 -15.61 -7.82 8.82
CA LYS A 86 -16.82 -7.01 8.78
C LYS A 86 -17.96 -7.71 9.52
N PRO A 87 -18.47 -7.14 10.60
CA PRO A 87 -19.58 -7.73 11.35
C PRO A 87 -20.78 -8.02 10.45
N ASN A 88 -21.48 -9.11 10.73
CA ASN A 88 -22.67 -9.57 10.01
C ASN A 88 -22.45 -9.84 8.50
N THR A 89 -21.22 -10.13 8.11
CA THR A 89 -20.87 -10.56 6.75
C THR A 89 -19.97 -11.79 6.80
N ALA A 90 -19.75 -12.44 5.64
CA ALA A 90 -18.81 -13.55 5.51
C ALA A 90 -17.34 -13.10 5.53
N MET A 91 -17.07 -11.79 5.48
CA MET A 91 -15.71 -11.25 5.57
C MET A 91 -15.17 -11.36 7.00
N GLY A 92 -14.48 -12.45 7.29
CA GLY A 92 -13.83 -12.69 8.57
C GLY A 92 -12.59 -11.82 8.76
N ALA A 93 -12.05 -11.83 10.00
CA ALA A 93 -10.78 -11.18 10.31
C ALA A 93 -9.59 -11.99 9.79
N TRP A 94 -8.62 -11.31 9.19
CA TRP A 94 -7.42 -11.94 8.61
C TRP A 94 -6.15 -11.71 9.41
N ARG A 95 -6.19 -10.88 10.47
CA ARG A 95 -5.02 -10.54 11.31
C ARG A 95 -4.28 -11.74 11.93
N GLU A 96 -4.94 -12.89 12.07
CA GLU A 96 -4.31 -14.11 12.60
C GLU A 96 -3.62 -14.94 11.50
N ALA A 97 -3.93 -14.66 10.23
CA ALA A 97 -3.43 -15.41 9.08
C ALA A 97 -2.50 -14.60 8.18
N LEU A 98 -2.60 -13.28 8.23
CA LEU A 98 -1.81 -12.35 7.44
C LEU A 98 -1.18 -11.31 8.37
N THR A 99 0.05 -10.95 8.08
CA THR A 99 0.70 -9.79 8.71
C THR A 99 0.09 -8.49 8.19
N ASP A 100 0.31 -7.39 8.90
CA ASP A 100 -0.13 -6.06 8.46
C ASP A 100 0.45 -5.69 7.09
N ASP A 101 1.72 -6.01 6.85
CA ASP A 101 2.38 -5.75 5.56
C ASP A 101 1.73 -6.54 4.42
N GLU A 102 1.41 -7.81 4.64
CA GLU A 102 0.69 -8.64 3.66
C GLU A 102 -0.71 -8.11 3.39
N ILE A 103 -1.41 -7.60 4.40
CA ILE A 103 -2.71 -6.94 4.20
C ILE A 103 -2.53 -5.67 3.36
N TRP A 104 -1.51 -4.87 3.63
CA TRP A 104 -1.21 -3.68 2.84
C TRP A 104 -0.86 -4.00 1.39
N ASP A 105 -0.09 -5.05 1.15
CA ASP A 105 0.23 -5.52 -0.20
C ASP A 105 -1.03 -5.96 -0.94
N ALA A 106 -1.88 -6.76 -0.30
CA ALA A 106 -3.16 -7.18 -0.87
C ALA A 106 -4.05 -5.98 -1.25
N LEU A 107 -4.12 -4.95 -0.40
CA LEU A 107 -4.87 -3.72 -0.68
C LEU A 107 -4.27 -2.92 -1.83
N THR A 108 -2.94 -2.88 -1.93
CA THR A 108 -2.26 -2.24 -3.06
C THR A 108 -2.66 -2.90 -4.38
N TYR A 109 -2.73 -4.23 -4.41
CA TYR A 109 -3.26 -4.94 -5.57
C TYR A 109 -4.74 -4.64 -5.81
N VAL A 110 -5.59 -4.64 -4.77
CA VAL A 110 -7.02 -4.31 -4.89
C VAL A 110 -7.24 -2.93 -5.51
N ARG A 111 -6.37 -1.96 -5.24
CA ARG A 111 -6.43 -0.64 -5.90
C ARG A 111 -6.21 -0.71 -7.42
N THR A 112 -5.45 -1.66 -7.90
CA THR A 112 -5.25 -1.87 -9.34
C THR A 112 -6.49 -2.42 -10.05
N LEU A 113 -7.46 -2.95 -9.30
CA LEU A 113 -8.73 -3.45 -9.83
C LEU A 113 -9.72 -2.33 -10.17
N ALA A 114 -9.43 -1.08 -9.77
CA ALA A 114 -10.25 0.06 -10.17
C ALA A 114 -10.39 0.10 -11.69
N PRO A 115 -11.59 0.42 -12.23
CA PRO A 115 -11.73 0.67 -13.65
C PRO A 115 -10.73 1.73 -14.08
N GLN A 116 -9.90 1.43 -15.09
CA GLN A 116 -9.02 2.42 -15.67
C GLN A 116 -9.90 3.53 -16.23
N GLN A 117 -9.84 4.71 -15.62
CA GLN A 117 -10.35 5.90 -16.28
C GLN A 117 -9.44 6.10 -17.49
N ASN A 118 -9.89 5.68 -18.65
CA ASN A 118 -9.31 6.12 -19.88
C ASN A 118 -9.60 7.61 -19.94
N ASP A 119 -8.71 8.41 -19.36
CA ASP A 119 -8.66 9.82 -19.63
C ASP A 119 -8.50 9.91 -21.15
N GLY A 120 -9.62 10.22 -21.79
CA GLY A 120 -9.68 10.38 -23.22
C GLY A 120 -8.75 11.51 -23.65
N MET A 121 -7.46 11.18 -23.70
CA MET A 121 -6.50 11.98 -24.45
C MET A 121 -6.85 11.73 -25.91
N GLY A 122 -7.93 12.39 -26.30
CA GLY A 122 -8.39 12.42 -27.68
C GLY A 122 -7.22 12.73 -28.59
N SER A 123 -6.95 11.82 -29.49
CA SER A 123 -6.14 12.05 -30.67
C SER A 123 -6.73 13.22 -31.45
N GLY A 124 -6.31 14.41 -31.12
CA GLY A 124 -6.51 15.61 -31.91
C GLY A 124 -5.31 15.83 -32.81
N LEU A 125 -5.05 14.91 -33.72
CA LEU A 125 -4.21 15.16 -34.87
C LEU A 125 -5.11 15.25 -36.11
N ARG A 126 -5.42 16.47 -36.48
CA ARG A 126 -5.77 16.87 -37.84
C ARG A 126 -4.79 17.92 -38.29
#